data_92571ac9bba61c08559964d8c513344a
#
_entry.id   92571ac9bba61c08559964d8c513344a
#
_cell.length_a   1.000
_cell.length_b   1.000
_cell.length_c   1.000
_cell.angle_alpha   90.00
_cell.angle_beta   90.00
_cell.angle_gamma   90.00
#
_symmetry.space_group_name_H-M   'P 1'
#
loop_
_entity.id
_entity.type
_entity.pdbx_description
1 polymer ?
#
loop_
_entity_poly.entity_id
_entity_poly.type
_entity_poly.pdbx_seq_one_letter_code
_entity_poly.pdbx_strand_id
1 'polypeptide(L)'
;MRCPFCGHLEDKVVDSREAKDGDSIRRRRECLDCARRFTSYERIDEIPYMVVKKDGKRETFERNKIMAGLLRACEKRPISSVQLETIVDEIERNVQDTPDRELATSEIGKIIMKRLKALDNVAYVRFASVYLAFEDISEFMTELKDLVRSRDKTTRKKAKVKAKK
;
A
#
# COMPACT_ATOMS: atom_id res chain seq x y z
N MET A 1 -30.20 -4.66 19.73
CA MET A 1 -29.42 -3.40 19.53
C MET A 1 -30.13 -2.27 20.26
N ARG A 2 -29.42 -1.33 20.88
CA ARG A 2 -30.04 -0.27 21.70
C ARG A 2 -30.92 0.64 20.84
N CYS A 3 -32.20 0.77 21.26
CA CYS A 3 -33.16 1.64 20.58
C CYS A 3 -32.74 3.12 20.67
N PRO A 4 -32.64 3.86 19.53
CA PRO A 4 -32.22 5.27 19.55
C PRO A 4 -33.27 6.21 20.14
N PHE A 5 -34.50 5.76 20.37
CA PHE A 5 -35.61 6.59 20.86
C PHE A 5 -35.85 6.45 22.36
N CYS A 6 -35.82 5.23 22.91
CA CYS A 6 -36.12 4.98 24.33
C CYS A 6 -34.96 4.32 25.08
N GLY A 7 -33.90 3.89 24.40
CA GLY A 7 -32.75 3.26 25.03
C GLY A 7 -32.91 1.77 25.38
N HIS A 8 -34.08 1.18 25.13
CA HIS A 8 -34.34 -0.24 25.36
C HIS A 8 -33.40 -1.15 24.55
N LEU A 9 -32.99 -2.29 25.11
CA LEU A 9 -31.95 -3.15 24.50
C LEU A 9 -32.50 -4.22 23.57
N GLU A 10 -33.78 -4.56 23.71
CA GLU A 10 -34.41 -5.62 22.94
C GLU A 10 -35.15 -5.08 21.72
N ASP A 11 -34.93 -5.68 20.58
CA ASP A 11 -35.54 -5.35 19.30
C ASP A 11 -35.74 -6.60 18.46
N LYS A 12 -36.67 -6.56 17.51
CA LYS A 12 -36.86 -7.59 16.49
C LYS A 12 -36.51 -7.04 15.11
N VAL A 13 -35.93 -7.88 14.25
CA VAL A 13 -35.70 -7.56 12.86
C VAL A 13 -36.98 -7.79 12.07
N VAL A 14 -37.50 -6.76 11.41
CA VAL A 14 -38.72 -6.82 10.59
C VAL A 14 -38.45 -6.95 9.10
N ASP A 15 -37.27 -6.51 8.64
CA ASP A 15 -36.84 -6.62 7.24
C ASP A 15 -35.32 -6.66 7.19
N SER A 16 -34.76 -7.45 6.26
CA SER A 16 -33.32 -7.57 6.02
C SER A 16 -33.07 -7.61 4.52
N ARG A 17 -32.20 -6.75 4.03
CA ARG A 17 -31.84 -6.67 2.60
C ARG A 17 -30.35 -6.45 2.45
N GLU A 18 -29.75 -7.16 1.51
CA GLU A 18 -28.39 -6.87 1.07
C GLU A 18 -28.35 -5.53 0.33
N ALA A 19 -27.29 -4.77 0.54
CA ALA A 19 -27.01 -3.59 -0.26
C ALA A 19 -26.63 -4.00 -1.69
N LYS A 20 -26.79 -3.10 -2.65
CA LYS A 20 -26.55 -3.40 -4.07
C LYS A 20 -25.11 -3.76 -4.38
N ASP A 21 -24.18 -3.31 -3.55
CA ASP A 21 -22.74 -3.58 -3.60
C ASP A 21 -22.34 -4.94 -2.97
N GLY A 22 -23.26 -5.60 -2.23
CA GLY A 22 -22.99 -6.84 -1.52
C GLY A 22 -22.20 -6.67 -0.21
N ASP A 23 -21.68 -5.48 0.09
CA ASP A 23 -20.73 -5.23 1.18
C ASP A 23 -21.40 -4.92 2.51
N SER A 24 -22.73 -4.77 2.53
CA SER A 24 -23.48 -4.46 3.74
C SER A 24 -24.90 -5.06 3.74
N ILE A 25 -25.40 -5.35 4.94
CA ILE A 25 -26.77 -5.78 5.16
C ILE A 25 -27.52 -4.65 5.87
N ARG A 26 -28.57 -4.14 5.23
CA ARG A 26 -29.50 -3.19 5.82
C ARG A 26 -30.57 -3.97 6.58
N ARG A 27 -30.70 -3.72 7.90
CA ARG A 27 -31.76 -4.30 8.73
C ARG A 27 -32.71 -3.25 9.25
N ARG A 28 -34.00 -3.43 9.02
CA ARG A 28 -35.05 -2.63 9.63
C ARG A 28 -35.48 -3.33 10.92
N ARG A 29 -35.35 -2.65 12.05
CA ARG A 29 -35.60 -3.15 13.39
C ARG A 29 -36.80 -2.44 14.02
N GLU A 30 -37.51 -3.11 14.89
CA GLU A 30 -38.61 -2.56 15.70
C GLU A 30 -38.32 -2.82 17.16
N CYS A 31 -38.32 -1.75 17.97
CA CYS A 31 -38.13 -1.83 19.41
C CYS A 31 -39.29 -2.56 20.04
N LEU A 32 -39.01 -3.48 20.98
CA LEU A 32 -40.07 -4.25 21.66
C LEU A 32 -40.81 -3.43 22.73
N ASP A 33 -40.21 -2.34 23.21
CA ASP A 33 -40.80 -1.45 24.22
C ASP A 33 -41.61 -0.32 23.57
N CYS A 34 -40.97 0.56 22.78
CA CYS A 34 -41.67 1.72 22.22
C CYS A 34 -42.27 1.52 20.81
N ALA A 35 -42.16 0.33 20.25
CA ALA A 35 -42.69 -0.05 18.91
C ALA A 35 -42.13 0.79 17.75
N ARG A 36 -41.25 1.72 17.99
CA ARG A 36 -40.64 2.56 16.93
C ARG A 36 -39.64 1.74 16.11
N ARG A 37 -39.60 2.06 14.81
CA ARG A 37 -38.69 1.40 13.87
C ARG A 37 -37.47 2.24 13.61
N PHE A 38 -36.32 1.56 13.55
CA PHE A 38 -35.04 2.16 13.17
C PHE A 38 -34.28 1.24 12.22
N THR A 39 -33.29 1.77 11.53
CA THR A 39 -32.49 1.02 10.57
C THR A 39 -31.07 0.90 11.09
N SER A 40 -30.50 -0.30 11.00
CA SER A 40 -29.09 -0.56 11.22
C SER A 40 -28.44 -1.07 9.93
N TYR A 41 -27.13 -0.87 9.80
CA TYR A 41 -26.32 -1.46 8.76
C TYR A 41 -25.26 -2.33 9.41
N GLU A 42 -25.16 -3.56 8.93
CA GLU A 42 -24.06 -4.45 9.28
C GLU A 42 -23.06 -4.41 8.13
N ARG A 43 -21.81 -4.16 8.44
CA ARG A 43 -20.71 -4.17 7.48
C ARG A 43 -19.60 -5.05 8.03
N ILE A 44 -18.81 -5.64 7.14
CA ILE A 44 -17.58 -6.30 7.54
C ILE A 44 -16.64 -5.21 8.05
N ASP A 45 -16.13 -5.40 9.27
CA ASP A 45 -15.15 -4.49 9.83
C ASP A 45 -13.78 -4.79 9.21
N GLU A 46 -13.36 -3.90 8.33
CA GLU A 46 -12.06 -4.01 7.69
C GLU A 46 -10.98 -3.56 8.66
N ILE A 47 -10.22 -4.52 9.19
CA ILE A 47 -9.05 -4.22 10.00
C ILE A 47 -8.00 -3.56 9.08
N PRO A 48 -7.63 -2.31 9.34
CA PRO A 48 -6.69 -1.60 8.48
C PRO A 48 -5.30 -2.28 8.51
N TYR A 49 -4.66 -2.32 7.38
CA TYR A 49 -3.26 -2.72 7.27
C TYR A 49 -2.36 -1.62 7.86
N MET A 50 -1.33 -2.02 8.60
CA MET A 50 -0.46 -1.10 9.29
C MET A 50 0.96 -1.11 8.70
N VAL A 51 1.60 0.04 8.77
CA VAL A 51 3.02 0.20 8.41
C VAL A 51 3.81 0.57 9.64
N VAL A 52 4.84 -0.21 9.94
CA VAL A 52 5.75 0.03 11.06
C VAL A 52 6.92 0.89 10.58
N LYS A 53 7.08 2.07 11.16
CA LYS A 53 8.17 3.01 10.86
C LYS A 53 9.48 2.63 11.55
N LYS A 54 10.59 3.26 11.14
CA LYS A 54 11.92 3.02 11.73
C LYS A 54 11.97 3.33 13.24
N ASP A 55 11.14 4.26 13.71
CA ASP A 55 10.99 4.63 15.13
C ASP A 55 10.01 3.73 15.91
N GLY A 56 9.49 2.68 15.30
CA GLY A 56 8.54 1.75 15.89
C GLY A 56 7.08 2.21 15.88
N LYS A 57 6.79 3.42 15.40
CA LYS A 57 5.41 3.90 15.27
C LYS A 57 4.66 3.13 14.21
N ARG A 58 3.37 2.90 14.48
CA ARG A 58 2.42 2.27 13.56
C ARG A 58 1.54 3.33 12.92
N GLU A 59 1.45 3.31 11.60
CA GLU A 59 0.54 4.15 10.81
C GLU A 59 -0.26 3.27 9.88
N THR A 60 -1.47 3.70 9.53
CA THR A 60 -2.28 3.02 8.52
C THR A 60 -1.55 3.03 7.17
N PHE A 61 -1.59 1.89 6.47
CA PHE A 61 -1.10 1.81 5.10
C PHE A 61 -1.90 2.73 4.19
N GLU A 62 -1.23 3.65 3.53
CA GLU A 62 -1.84 4.59 2.60
C GLU A 62 -1.20 4.46 1.21
N ARG A 63 -1.93 3.83 0.29
CA ARG A 63 -1.56 3.68 -1.12
C ARG A 63 -1.11 5.01 -1.74
N ASN A 64 -1.83 6.09 -1.47
CA ASN A 64 -1.56 7.42 -2.03
C ASN A 64 -0.23 8.02 -1.58
N LYS A 65 0.23 7.73 -0.36
CA LYS A 65 1.55 8.18 0.12
C LYS A 65 2.68 7.54 -0.69
N ILE A 66 2.56 6.25 -0.98
CA ILE A 66 3.55 5.52 -1.79
C ILE A 66 3.55 6.04 -3.23
N MET A 67 2.37 6.19 -3.83
CA MET A 67 2.23 6.71 -5.19
C MET A 67 2.83 8.12 -5.30
N ALA A 68 2.57 9.02 -4.36
CA ALA A 68 3.15 10.37 -4.34
C ALA A 68 4.68 10.35 -4.25
N GLY A 69 5.25 9.45 -3.46
CA GLY A 69 6.70 9.26 -3.37
C GLY A 69 7.31 8.79 -4.69
N LEU A 70 6.67 7.82 -5.35
CA LEU A 70 7.08 7.30 -6.66
C LEU A 70 6.98 8.38 -7.74
N LEU A 71 5.90 9.15 -7.80
CA LEU A 71 5.71 10.24 -8.76
C LEU A 71 6.80 11.31 -8.64
N ARG A 72 7.17 11.70 -7.42
CA ARG A 72 8.26 12.65 -7.18
C ARG A 72 9.61 12.11 -7.67
N ALA A 73 9.91 10.85 -7.40
CA ALA A 73 11.15 10.24 -7.86
C ALA A 73 11.21 10.11 -9.40
N CYS A 74 10.07 9.84 -10.03
CA CYS A 74 9.94 9.60 -11.47
C CYS A 74 9.62 10.86 -12.28
N GLU A 75 9.59 12.03 -11.66
CA GLU A 75 9.28 13.30 -12.33
C GLU A 75 10.21 13.56 -13.52
N LYS A 76 9.62 13.87 -14.69
CA LYS A 76 10.34 14.08 -15.97
C LYS A 76 11.12 12.85 -16.45
N ARG A 77 10.75 11.63 -16.00
CA ARG A 77 11.30 10.39 -16.53
C ARG A 77 10.26 9.68 -17.41
N PRO A 78 10.68 8.91 -18.44
CA PRO A 78 9.78 8.20 -19.34
C PRO A 78 9.22 6.93 -18.67
N ILE A 79 8.55 7.08 -17.54
CA ILE A 79 7.90 6.02 -16.78
C ILE A 79 6.42 6.31 -16.77
N SER A 80 5.61 5.33 -17.20
CA SER A 80 4.15 5.49 -17.24
C SER A 80 3.53 5.34 -15.85
N SER A 81 2.36 5.97 -15.64
CA SER A 81 1.56 5.79 -14.42
C SER A 81 1.23 4.33 -14.15
N VAL A 82 0.94 3.55 -15.19
CA VAL A 82 0.64 2.11 -15.10
C VAL A 82 1.81 1.33 -14.49
N GLN A 83 3.05 1.67 -14.83
CA GLN A 83 4.23 1.03 -14.24
C GLN A 83 4.35 1.36 -12.75
N LEU A 84 4.02 2.60 -12.35
CA LEU A 84 4.02 3.00 -10.94
C LEU A 84 2.89 2.31 -10.16
N GLU A 85 1.71 2.23 -10.73
CA GLU A 85 0.59 1.50 -10.16
C GLU A 85 0.93 0.02 -9.93
N THR A 86 1.61 -0.63 -10.88
CA THR A 86 2.06 -2.01 -10.73
C THR A 86 2.97 -2.19 -9.50
N ILE A 87 3.83 -1.21 -9.20
CA ILE A 87 4.68 -1.25 -8.01
C ILE A 87 3.85 -1.11 -6.74
N VAL A 88 2.88 -0.19 -6.74
CA VAL A 88 2.00 0.03 -5.58
C VAL A 88 1.13 -1.18 -5.32
N ASP A 89 0.57 -1.81 -6.37
CA ASP A 89 -0.23 -3.04 -6.28
C ASP A 89 0.59 -4.22 -5.73
N GLU A 90 1.87 -4.31 -6.08
CA GLU A 90 2.76 -5.33 -5.52
C GLU A 90 2.97 -5.11 -4.02
N ILE A 91 3.17 -3.87 -3.60
CA ILE A 91 3.34 -3.53 -2.18
C ILE A 91 2.05 -3.84 -1.42
N GLU A 92 0.90 -3.44 -1.96
CA GLU A 92 -0.41 -3.67 -1.35
C GLU A 92 -0.68 -5.17 -1.15
N ARG A 93 -0.40 -5.99 -2.16
CA ARG A 93 -0.47 -7.46 -2.04
C ARG A 93 0.45 -7.99 -0.95
N ASN A 94 1.70 -7.53 -0.88
CA ASN A 94 2.61 -7.97 0.16
C ASN A 94 2.11 -7.62 1.58
N VAL A 95 1.46 -6.46 1.74
CA VAL A 95 0.83 -6.08 3.01
C VAL A 95 -0.36 -6.99 3.34
N GLN A 96 -1.18 -7.31 2.32
CA GLN A 96 -2.36 -8.18 2.47
C GLN A 96 -1.96 -9.62 2.81
N ASP A 97 -0.88 -10.12 2.20
CA ASP A 97 -0.39 -11.48 2.41
C ASP A 97 0.31 -11.67 3.76
N THR A 98 0.63 -10.58 4.48
CA THR A 98 1.29 -10.65 5.78
C THR A 98 0.28 -11.04 6.87
N PRO A 99 0.51 -12.15 7.63
CA PRO A 99 -0.45 -12.64 8.63
C PRO A 99 -0.80 -11.60 9.69
N ASP A 100 0.18 -10.83 10.15
CA ASP A 100 0.01 -9.81 11.20
C ASP A 100 -0.59 -8.51 10.65
N ARG A 101 -0.83 -8.41 9.34
CA ARG A 101 -1.30 -7.19 8.65
C ARG A 101 -0.41 -5.97 8.91
N GLU A 102 0.85 -6.20 9.25
CA GLU A 102 1.85 -5.16 9.48
C GLU A 102 3.03 -5.35 8.53
N LEU A 103 3.48 -4.31 7.86
CA LEU A 103 4.68 -4.32 7.02
C LEU A 103 5.64 -3.20 7.42
N ALA A 104 6.91 -3.53 7.59
CA ALA A 104 7.90 -2.51 7.91
C ALA A 104 8.13 -1.56 6.73
N THR A 105 8.26 -0.25 7.01
CA THR A 105 8.60 0.75 5.99
C THR A 105 9.89 0.38 5.25
N SER A 106 10.84 -0.30 5.92
CA SER A 106 12.07 -0.81 5.31
C SER A 106 11.83 -1.84 4.22
N GLU A 107 10.84 -2.71 4.38
CA GLU A 107 10.48 -3.70 3.35
C GLU A 107 9.81 -3.04 2.15
N ILE A 108 8.89 -2.10 2.39
CA ILE A 108 8.27 -1.28 1.34
C ILE A 108 9.36 -0.58 0.51
N GLY A 109 10.31 0.07 1.19
CA GLY A 109 11.41 0.75 0.51
C GLY A 109 12.30 -0.19 -0.30
N LYS A 110 12.62 -1.39 0.19
CA LYS A 110 13.37 -2.39 -0.57
C LYS A 110 12.65 -2.80 -1.85
N ILE A 111 11.32 -3.01 -1.80
CA ILE A 111 10.52 -3.34 -2.98
C ILE A 111 10.60 -2.22 -4.00
N ILE A 112 10.35 -0.98 -3.57
CA ILE A 112 10.41 0.21 -4.44
C ILE A 112 11.78 0.35 -5.08
N MET A 113 12.85 0.30 -4.29
CA MET A 113 14.21 0.43 -4.79
C MET A 113 14.56 -0.65 -5.81
N LYS A 114 14.19 -1.91 -5.55
CA LYS A 114 14.39 -3.02 -6.48
C LYS A 114 13.69 -2.77 -7.82
N ARG A 115 12.44 -2.27 -7.79
CA ARG A 115 11.66 -1.99 -8.99
C ARG A 115 12.17 -0.77 -9.75
N LEU A 116 12.46 0.33 -9.05
CA LEU A 116 13.02 1.52 -9.68
C LEU A 116 14.38 1.27 -10.31
N LYS A 117 15.25 0.48 -9.66
CA LYS A 117 16.56 0.09 -10.21
C LYS A 117 16.43 -0.66 -11.55
N ALA A 118 15.36 -1.42 -11.74
CA ALA A 118 15.09 -2.13 -12.98
C ALA A 118 14.45 -1.23 -14.06
N LEU A 119 13.68 -0.20 -13.67
CA LEU A 119 12.97 0.69 -14.57
C LEU A 119 13.84 1.88 -15.02
N ASP A 120 14.40 2.64 -14.07
CA ASP A 120 15.14 3.86 -14.33
C ASP A 120 16.12 4.20 -13.21
N ASN A 121 17.40 4.25 -13.55
CA ASN A 121 18.47 4.50 -12.56
C ASN A 121 18.40 5.91 -11.95
N VAL A 122 17.89 6.92 -12.67
CA VAL A 122 17.76 8.27 -12.14
C VAL A 122 16.62 8.35 -11.12
N ALA A 123 15.50 7.74 -11.44
CA ALA A 123 14.38 7.61 -10.49
C ALA A 123 14.81 6.84 -9.23
N TYR A 124 15.58 5.75 -9.40
CA TYR A 124 16.18 5.01 -8.29
C TYR A 124 17.02 5.91 -7.39
N VAL A 125 17.99 6.66 -7.97
CA VAL A 125 18.90 7.53 -7.21
C VAL A 125 18.12 8.61 -6.45
N ARG A 126 17.12 9.23 -7.07
CA ARG A 126 16.26 10.22 -6.41
C ARG A 126 15.48 9.64 -5.24
N PHE A 127 14.92 8.45 -5.41
CA PHE A 127 14.22 7.78 -4.32
C PHE A 127 15.19 7.38 -3.21
N ALA A 128 16.33 6.78 -3.57
CA ALA A 128 17.36 6.34 -2.63
C ALA A 128 17.91 7.50 -1.80
N SER A 129 18.11 8.69 -2.39
CA SER A 129 18.64 9.87 -1.69
C SER A 129 17.77 10.31 -0.50
N VAL A 130 16.45 10.08 -0.58
CA VAL A 130 15.51 10.40 0.52
C VAL A 130 15.32 9.21 1.44
N TYR A 131 15.20 8.01 0.86
CA TYR A 131 14.84 6.79 1.61
C TYR A 131 15.99 6.26 2.47
N LEU A 132 17.22 6.20 1.93
CA LEU A 132 18.39 5.69 2.63
C LEU A 132 18.92 6.66 3.70
N ALA A 133 18.52 7.96 3.58
CA ALA A 133 18.96 9.01 4.52
C ALA A 133 20.48 8.95 4.75
N PHE A 134 21.25 9.05 3.65
CA PHE A 134 22.72 9.02 3.70
C PHE A 134 23.28 10.04 4.70
N GLU A 135 24.23 9.61 5.52
CA GLU A 135 24.88 10.47 6.52
C GLU A 135 25.91 11.39 5.86
N ASP A 136 26.55 10.93 4.81
CA ASP A 136 27.54 11.71 4.06
C ASP A 136 27.52 11.47 2.54
N ILE A 137 28.30 12.30 1.84
CA ILE A 137 28.46 12.21 0.38
C ILE A 137 29.20 10.94 -0.04
N SER A 138 30.04 10.35 0.81
CA SER A 138 30.85 9.18 0.48
C SER A 138 29.98 7.94 0.37
N GLU A 139 28.99 7.79 1.25
CA GLU A 139 27.98 6.72 1.19
C GLU A 139 27.16 6.81 -0.10
N PHE A 140 26.69 8.03 -0.41
CA PHE A 140 25.95 8.27 -1.65
C PHE A 140 26.77 7.93 -2.90
N MET A 141 28.04 8.36 -2.93
CA MET A 141 28.96 8.03 -4.03
C MET A 141 29.23 6.54 -4.16
N THR A 142 29.25 5.81 -3.05
CA THR A 142 29.42 4.35 -3.06
C THR A 142 28.24 3.67 -3.72
N GLU A 143 27.01 4.05 -3.35
CA GLU A 143 25.78 3.52 -3.96
C GLU A 143 25.73 3.80 -5.47
N LEU A 144 26.14 5.02 -5.89
CA LEU A 144 26.23 5.37 -7.31
C LEU A 144 27.26 4.51 -8.07
N LYS A 145 28.42 4.26 -7.49
CA LYS A 145 29.45 3.39 -8.10
C LYS A 145 28.95 1.96 -8.27
N ASP A 146 28.24 1.43 -7.29
CA ASP A 146 27.66 0.09 -7.36
C ASP A 146 26.54 -0.01 -8.39
N LEU A 147 25.77 1.05 -8.57
CA LEU A 147 24.76 1.15 -9.61
C LEU A 147 25.39 1.09 -11.01
N VAL A 148 26.46 1.85 -11.26
CA VAL A 148 27.20 1.84 -12.54
C VAL A 148 27.80 0.46 -12.80
N ARG A 149 28.48 -0.14 -11.82
CA ARG A 149 29.08 -1.49 -11.95
C ARG A 149 28.03 -2.57 -12.28
N SER A 150 26.85 -2.49 -11.68
CA SER A 150 25.77 -3.46 -11.94
C SER A 150 25.25 -3.37 -13.39
N ARG A 151 25.22 -2.15 -13.96
CA ARG A 151 24.82 -1.89 -15.35
C ARG A 151 25.81 -2.53 -16.34
N ASP A 152 27.11 -2.38 -16.11
CA ASP A 152 28.15 -2.94 -16.99
C ASP A 152 28.09 -4.47 -17.06
N LYS A 153 27.79 -5.12 -15.94
CA LYS A 153 27.59 -6.58 -15.90
C LYS A 153 26.36 -7.04 -16.71
N THR A 154 25.27 -6.27 -16.65
CA THR A 154 24.03 -6.60 -17.37
C THR A 154 24.17 -6.37 -18.87
N THR A 155 24.87 -5.31 -19.30
CA THR A 155 25.15 -4.98 -20.69
C THR A 155 26.07 -6.03 -21.32
N ARG A 156 27.13 -6.46 -20.61
CA ARG A 156 28.03 -7.54 -21.06
C ARG A 156 27.34 -8.90 -21.18
N LYS A 157 26.38 -9.23 -20.29
CA LYS A 157 25.56 -10.45 -20.44
C LYS A 157 24.68 -10.42 -21.67
N LYS A 158 23.99 -9.29 -21.94
CA LYS A 158 23.12 -9.12 -23.12
C LYS A 158 23.93 -9.18 -24.43
N ALA A 159 25.12 -8.61 -24.48
CA ALA A 159 26.01 -8.66 -25.65
C ALA A 159 26.50 -10.10 -25.94
N LYS A 160 26.87 -10.88 -24.91
CA LYS A 160 27.28 -12.28 -25.07
C LYS A 160 26.15 -13.21 -25.55
N VAL A 161 24.90 -12.92 -25.18
CA VAL A 161 23.74 -13.71 -25.65
C VAL A 161 23.39 -13.40 -27.11
N LYS A 162 23.57 -12.13 -27.56
CA LYS A 162 23.38 -11.74 -28.97
C LYS A 162 24.47 -12.26 -29.91
N ALA A 163 25.67 -12.49 -29.42
CA ALA A 163 26.78 -13.02 -30.19
C ALA A 163 26.77 -14.57 -30.35
N LYS A 164 25.84 -15.27 -29.69
CA LYS A 164 25.67 -16.72 -29.76
C LYS A 164 24.43 -17.16 -30.57
N LYS A 165 23.72 -16.22 -31.18
CA LYS A 165 22.64 -16.47 -32.17
C LYS A 165 23.12 -16.02 -33.55
#